data_c76e31208d175bd70af80f3953eb676c
#
_entry.id   c76e31208d175bd70af80f3953eb676c
#
_cell.length_a   1.000
_cell.length_b   1.000
_cell.length_c   1.000
_cell.angle_alpha   90.00
_cell.angle_beta   90.00
_cell.angle_gamma   90.00
#
_symmetry.space_group_name_H-M   'P 1'
#
loop_
_entity.id
_entity.type
_entity.pdbx_description
1 polymer ?
#
loop_
_entity_poly.entity_id
_entity_poly.type
_entity_poly.pdbx_seq_one_letter_code
_entity_poly.pdbx_strand_id
1 'polypeptide(L)'
;RHAVAREQRGHRKLPRKLHDPTSTTPPMILIPVIDLMRGQVVRAVRGDRQSYRPIVSTLCEGSDPVVVARALCAHCDSNRLYAADLDALTGGTAQAAVLRRILQAMPELEFWVDAGFADADAAQQLRERIGPEAERVVTIFASESLRSRDELARCFAERDGDRERGVLSLDRRDGQRLDPAGCWELPQLWPSRVIVMTLERVGADAGPDLATLREVQARSPATKLVGAGGIRHAADLDAARDAGAHAWLVASALHDGRLPPVRR
;
A
#
# COMPACT_ATOMS: atom_id res chain seq x y z
N ARG A 1 41.77 11.91 -56.47
CA ARG A 1 42.10 11.00 -55.38
C ARG A 1 41.62 11.65 -54.05
N HIS A 2 40.38 11.44 -53.63
CA HIS A 2 39.90 11.85 -52.33
C HIS A 2 39.42 10.61 -51.59
N ALA A 3 40.10 10.33 -50.44
CA ALA A 3 39.71 9.27 -49.53
C ALA A 3 38.66 9.84 -48.56
N VAL A 4 37.51 9.17 -48.51
CA VAL A 4 36.40 9.49 -47.54
C VAL A 4 36.62 8.64 -46.31
N ALA A 5 36.90 9.29 -45.18
CA ALA A 5 36.97 8.67 -43.87
C ALA A 5 35.57 8.35 -43.35
N ARG A 6 35.29 7.09 -43.02
CA ARG A 6 34.08 6.62 -42.33
C ARG A 6 34.25 6.79 -40.82
N GLU A 7 33.51 7.68 -40.22
CA GLU A 7 33.36 7.77 -38.77
C GLU A 7 32.50 6.60 -38.24
N GLN A 8 33.13 5.75 -37.45
CA GLN A 8 32.42 4.72 -36.68
C GLN A 8 31.87 5.34 -35.39
N ARG A 9 30.55 5.53 -35.28
CA ARG A 9 29.88 5.88 -34.03
C ARG A 9 29.84 4.68 -33.10
N GLY A 10 30.73 4.66 -32.12
CA GLY A 10 30.73 3.67 -31.06
C GLY A 10 29.51 3.87 -30.12
N HIS A 11 28.65 2.88 -30.07
CA HIS A 11 27.60 2.80 -29.06
C HIS A 11 28.24 2.55 -27.68
N ARG A 12 28.34 3.56 -26.87
CA ARG A 12 28.76 3.47 -25.47
C ARG A 12 27.64 2.76 -24.70
N LYS A 13 27.76 1.46 -24.44
CA LYS A 13 26.93 0.73 -23.48
C LYS A 13 27.16 1.31 -22.09
N LEU A 14 26.11 1.87 -21.47
CA LEU A 14 26.11 2.24 -20.06
C LEU A 14 26.38 0.98 -19.21
N PRO A 15 27.24 1.04 -18.19
CA PRO A 15 27.51 -0.11 -17.34
C PRO A 15 26.24 -0.49 -16.57
N ARG A 16 25.83 -1.76 -16.67
CA ARG A 16 24.88 -2.36 -15.71
C ARG A 16 25.52 -2.23 -14.34
N LYS A 17 24.91 -1.46 -13.44
CA LYS A 17 25.25 -1.50 -12.01
C LYS A 17 25.05 -2.96 -11.55
N LEU A 18 26.15 -3.65 -11.33
CA LEU A 18 26.17 -4.94 -10.63
C LEU A 18 25.63 -4.69 -9.22
N HIS A 19 24.71 -5.50 -8.79
CA HIS A 19 24.19 -5.53 -7.43
C HIS A 19 25.38 -5.74 -6.49
N ASP A 20 25.65 -4.77 -5.63
CA ASP A 20 26.70 -4.89 -4.62
C ASP A 20 26.20 -5.80 -3.49
N PRO A 21 26.77 -7.00 -3.29
CA PRO A 21 26.32 -7.93 -2.27
C PRO A 21 26.66 -7.47 -0.83
N THR A 22 27.30 -6.30 -0.68
CA THR A 22 27.71 -5.77 0.64
C THR A 22 26.76 -4.69 1.18
N SER A 23 25.65 -4.38 0.50
CA SER A 23 24.66 -3.44 1.02
C SER A 23 23.97 -4.06 2.24
N THR A 24 24.31 -3.59 3.44
CA THR A 24 23.70 -3.98 4.73
C THR A 24 22.30 -3.42 4.96
N THR A 25 21.72 -2.75 3.96
CA THR A 25 20.36 -2.21 4.05
C THR A 25 19.35 -3.37 3.90
N PRO A 26 18.48 -3.60 4.88
CA PRO A 26 17.49 -4.66 4.79
C PRO A 26 16.61 -4.48 3.56
N PRO A 27 16.15 -5.58 2.93
CA PRO A 27 15.25 -5.50 1.79
C PRO A 27 13.97 -4.76 2.19
N MET A 28 13.42 -3.96 1.26
CA MET A 28 12.16 -3.26 1.48
C MET A 28 11.02 -4.26 1.65
N ILE A 29 10.18 -4.02 2.64
CA ILE A 29 9.01 -4.87 2.91
C ILE A 29 7.96 -4.61 1.83
N LEU A 30 7.54 -5.67 1.15
CA LEU A 30 6.38 -5.62 0.25
C LEU A 30 5.12 -6.00 1.01
N ILE A 31 4.12 -5.15 0.94
CA ILE A 31 2.79 -5.40 1.49
C ILE A 31 1.85 -5.55 0.29
N PRO A 32 1.42 -6.76 -0.03
CA PRO A 32 0.47 -6.97 -1.12
C PRO A 32 -0.88 -6.33 -0.79
N VAL A 33 -1.57 -5.89 -1.84
CA VAL A 33 -2.86 -5.18 -1.76
C VAL A 33 -3.93 -5.98 -2.47
N ILE A 34 -5.12 -6.04 -1.86
CA ILE A 34 -6.37 -6.49 -2.49
C ILE A 34 -7.43 -5.39 -2.39
N ASP A 35 -8.16 -5.20 -3.47
CA ASP A 35 -9.35 -4.34 -3.51
C ASP A 35 -10.58 -5.25 -3.45
N LEU A 36 -11.39 -5.13 -2.40
CA LEU A 36 -12.57 -5.95 -2.16
C LEU A 36 -13.84 -5.23 -2.61
N MET A 37 -14.60 -5.85 -3.50
CA MET A 37 -15.91 -5.36 -3.93
C MET A 37 -16.87 -6.55 -4.08
N ARG A 38 -18.02 -6.48 -3.41
CA ARG A 38 -19.10 -7.49 -3.47
C ARG A 38 -18.60 -8.92 -3.26
N GLY A 39 -17.71 -9.11 -2.27
CA GLY A 39 -17.17 -10.41 -1.89
C GLY A 39 -16.04 -10.95 -2.78
N GLN A 40 -15.56 -10.20 -3.73
CA GLN A 40 -14.50 -10.59 -4.66
C GLN A 40 -13.33 -9.61 -4.64
N VAL A 41 -12.15 -10.09 -5.03
CA VAL A 41 -11.02 -9.20 -5.34
C VAL A 41 -11.21 -8.64 -6.74
N VAL A 42 -11.07 -7.32 -6.88
CA VAL A 42 -11.21 -6.61 -8.16
C VAL A 42 -9.92 -5.89 -8.52
N ARG A 43 -9.76 -5.53 -9.79
CA ARG A 43 -8.67 -4.67 -10.25
C ARG A 43 -9.12 -3.21 -10.16
N ALA A 44 -8.47 -2.46 -9.28
CA ALA A 44 -8.65 -1.01 -9.23
C ALA A 44 -7.97 -0.34 -10.45
N VAL A 45 -8.69 0.59 -11.09
CA VAL A 45 -8.19 1.35 -12.23
C VAL A 45 -8.48 2.84 -12.00
N ARG A 46 -7.45 3.59 -11.62
CA ARG A 46 -7.47 5.07 -11.48
C ARG A 46 -8.67 5.66 -10.72
N GLY A 47 -9.26 4.88 -9.79
CA GLY A 47 -10.44 5.31 -9.04
C GLY A 47 -11.77 5.26 -9.81
N ASP A 48 -11.80 4.83 -11.07
CA ASP A 48 -13.02 4.61 -11.84
C ASP A 48 -13.69 3.28 -11.46
N ARG A 49 -14.51 3.33 -10.42
CA ARG A 49 -15.18 2.15 -9.82
C ARG A 49 -16.15 1.43 -10.75
N GLN A 50 -16.69 2.11 -11.78
CA GLN A 50 -17.59 1.47 -12.76
C GLN A 50 -16.84 0.53 -13.71
N SER A 51 -15.55 0.76 -13.89
CA SER A 51 -14.68 -0.06 -14.72
C SER A 51 -14.11 -1.28 -13.99
N TYR A 52 -14.28 -1.39 -12.66
CA TYR A 52 -13.68 -2.48 -11.88
C TYR A 52 -14.27 -3.83 -12.26
N ARG A 53 -13.39 -4.80 -12.44
CA ARG A 53 -13.72 -6.18 -12.82
C ARG A 53 -13.02 -7.13 -11.86
N PRO A 54 -13.55 -8.35 -11.67
CA PRO A 54 -12.85 -9.40 -10.95
C PRO A 54 -11.39 -9.48 -11.41
N ILE A 55 -10.49 -9.66 -10.44
CA ILE A 55 -9.06 -9.71 -10.74
C ILE A 55 -8.72 -10.87 -11.67
N VAL A 56 -7.84 -10.61 -12.63
CA VAL A 56 -7.12 -11.63 -13.37
C VAL A 56 -5.67 -11.56 -12.92
N SER A 57 -5.13 -12.66 -12.43
CA SER A 57 -3.79 -12.73 -11.84
C SER A 57 -2.97 -13.84 -12.47
N THR A 58 -1.67 -13.60 -12.65
CA THR A 58 -0.72 -14.65 -13.03
C THR A 58 -0.36 -15.58 -11.88
N LEU A 59 -0.74 -15.23 -10.64
CA LEU A 59 -0.34 -15.94 -9.41
C LEU A 59 -1.38 -16.96 -8.95
N CYS A 60 -2.64 -16.80 -9.35
CA CYS A 60 -3.74 -17.70 -8.96
C CYS A 60 -4.91 -17.59 -9.93
N GLU A 61 -5.79 -18.60 -9.90
CA GLU A 61 -7.04 -18.59 -10.66
C GLU A 61 -8.19 -17.96 -9.86
N GLY A 62 -9.08 -17.26 -10.56
CA GLY A 62 -10.28 -16.65 -10.00
C GLY A 62 -10.01 -15.40 -9.15
N SER A 63 -11.06 -14.97 -8.44
CA SER A 63 -11.09 -13.74 -7.65
C SER A 63 -11.53 -13.96 -6.20
N ASP A 64 -11.51 -15.21 -5.72
CA ASP A 64 -11.81 -15.50 -4.30
C ASP A 64 -10.80 -14.82 -3.40
N PRO A 65 -11.25 -14.01 -2.40
CA PRO A 65 -10.35 -13.22 -1.55
C PRO A 65 -9.31 -14.05 -0.78
N VAL A 66 -9.64 -15.26 -0.34
CA VAL A 66 -8.71 -16.13 0.39
C VAL A 66 -7.64 -16.69 -0.54
N VAL A 67 -8.05 -17.13 -1.73
CA VAL A 67 -7.11 -17.67 -2.74
C VAL A 67 -6.13 -16.61 -3.18
N VAL A 68 -6.63 -15.42 -3.51
CA VAL A 68 -5.79 -14.28 -3.94
C VAL A 68 -4.86 -13.82 -2.81
N ALA A 69 -5.37 -13.66 -1.58
CA ALA A 69 -4.57 -13.25 -0.43
C ALA A 69 -3.39 -14.20 -0.16
N ARG A 70 -3.65 -15.52 -0.16
CA ARG A 70 -2.61 -16.53 0.02
C ARG A 70 -1.54 -16.49 -1.07
N ALA A 71 -1.96 -16.38 -2.34
CA ALA A 71 -1.04 -16.33 -3.47
C ALA A 71 -0.13 -15.10 -3.41
N LEU A 72 -0.69 -13.93 -3.12
CA LEU A 72 0.06 -12.68 -3.00
C LEU A 72 1.03 -12.69 -1.82
N CYS A 73 0.57 -13.11 -0.62
CA CYS A 73 1.42 -13.19 0.57
C CYS A 73 2.57 -14.19 0.38
N ALA A 74 2.30 -15.34 -0.21
CA ALA A 74 3.34 -16.33 -0.53
C ALA A 74 4.36 -15.78 -1.54
N HIS A 75 3.90 -15.06 -2.58
CA HIS A 75 4.78 -14.45 -3.58
C HIS A 75 5.71 -13.37 -3.00
N CYS A 76 5.18 -12.57 -2.06
CA CYS A 76 5.92 -11.50 -1.40
C CYS A 76 6.72 -11.95 -0.17
N ASP A 77 6.64 -13.23 0.23
CA ASP A 77 7.13 -13.72 1.53
C ASP A 77 6.69 -12.78 2.68
N SER A 78 5.41 -12.39 2.68
CA SER A 78 4.85 -11.40 3.58
C SER A 78 3.75 -12.01 4.45
N ASN A 79 3.79 -11.71 5.75
CA ASN A 79 2.68 -11.96 6.67
C ASN A 79 1.76 -10.73 6.81
N ARG A 80 1.91 -9.71 5.94
CA ARG A 80 1.08 -8.52 5.89
C ARG A 80 0.29 -8.48 4.60
N LEU A 81 -0.96 -8.05 4.70
CA LEU A 81 -1.85 -7.83 3.56
C LEU A 81 -2.63 -6.54 3.81
N TYR A 82 -2.72 -5.67 2.82
CA TYR A 82 -3.62 -4.52 2.83
C TYR A 82 -4.88 -4.86 2.05
N ALA A 83 -6.05 -4.51 2.60
CA ALA A 83 -7.34 -4.62 1.92
C ALA A 83 -8.06 -3.27 1.92
N ALA A 84 -8.40 -2.77 0.74
CA ALA A 84 -9.38 -1.71 0.58
C ALA A 84 -10.78 -2.33 0.47
N ASP A 85 -11.65 -2.07 1.43
CA ASP A 85 -13.06 -2.48 1.37
C ASP A 85 -13.86 -1.44 0.57
N LEU A 86 -13.94 -1.65 -0.73
CA LEU A 86 -14.56 -0.69 -1.65
C LEU A 86 -16.07 -0.54 -1.42
N ASP A 87 -16.75 -1.54 -0.87
CA ASP A 87 -18.16 -1.42 -0.53
C ASP A 87 -18.32 -0.38 0.59
N ALA A 88 -17.49 -0.45 1.63
CA ALA A 88 -17.49 0.54 2.71
C ALA A 88 -17.01 1.93 2.25
N LEU A 89 -15.92 1.99 1.49
CA LEU A 89 -15.36 3.22 0.95
C LEU A 89 -16.33 3.98 0.01
N THR A 90 -17.38 3.30 -0.47
CA THR A 90 -18.44 3.92 -1.29
C THR A 90 -19.72 4.21 -0.51
N GLY A 91 -19.67 4.19 0.81
CA GLY A 91 -20.80 4.47 1.69
C GLY A 91 -21.72 3.27 1.93
N GLY A 92 -21.31 2.07 1.51
CA GLY A 92 -22.00 0.83 1.82
C GLY A 92 -21.56 0.22 3.15
N THR A 93 -21.89 -1.05 3.34
CA THR A 93 -21.54 -1.79 4.56
C THR A 93 -20.24 -2.54 4.39
N ALA A 94 -19.32 -2.41 5.35
CA ALA A 94 -18.04 -3.14 5.34
C ALA A 94 -18.25 -4.66 5.35
N GLN A 95 -17.42 -5.37 4.58
CA GLN A 95 -17.52 -6.80 4.30
C GLN A 95 -16.94 -7.68 5.42
N ALA A 96 -17.37 -7.47 6.67
CA ALA A 96 -16.83 -8.13 7.87
C ALA A 96 -16.73 -9.67 7.73
N ALA A 97 -17.68 -10.31 7.08
CA ALA A 97 -17.66 -11.77 6.87
C ALA A 97 -16.52 -12.21 5.94
N VAL A 98 -16.22 -11.42 4.89
CA VAL A 98 -15.11 -11.68 3.97
C VAL A 98 -13.78 -11.48 4.68
N LEU A 99 -13.63 -10.39 5.42
CA LEU A 99 -12.42 -10.07 6.20
C LEU A 99 -12.16 -11.17 7.24
N ARG A 100 -13.19 -11.61 7.97
CA ARG A 100 -13.08 -12.73 8.93
C ARG A 100 -12.63 -14.02 8.23
N ARG A 101 -13.19 -14.36 7.08
CA ARG A 101 -12.82 -15.57 6.32
C ARG A 101 -11.35 -15.57 5.90
N ILE A 102 -10.81 -14.43 5.51
CA ILE A 102 -9.37 -14.28 5.20
C ILE A 102 -8.54 -14.52 6.46
N LEU A 103 -8.89 -13.85 7.58
CA LEU A 103 -8.18 -13.98 8.86
C LEU A 103 -8.19 -15.43 9.40
N GLN A 104 -9.33 -16.14 9.26
CA GLN A 104 -9.44 -17.56 9.66
C GLN A 104 -8.57 -18.47 8.80
N ALA A 105 -8.47 -18.16 7.51
CA ALA A 105 -7.67 -18.93 6.57
C ALA A 105 -6.17 -18.68 6.68
N MET A 106 -5.75 -17.57 7.32
CA MET A 106 -4.37 -17.11 7.42
C MET A 106 -4.05 -16.67 8.87
N PRO A 107 -3.77 -17.61 9.80
CA PRO A 107 -3.64 -17.31 11.23
C PRO A 107 -2.49 -16.35 11.59
N GLU A 108 -1.42 -16.30 10.78
CA GLU A 108 -0.25 -15.44 11.02
C GLU A 108 -0.37 -14.06 10.35
N LEU A 109 -1.52 -13.74 9.74
CA LEU A 109 -1.68 -12.53 8.97
C LEU A 109 -1.85 -11.29 9.86
N GLU A 110 -1.02 -10.26 9.67
CA GLU A 110 -1.26 -8.88 10.09
C GLU A 110 -2.09 -8.19 8.98
N PHE A 111 -3.38 -7.99 9.22
CA PHE A 111 -4.33 -7.58 8.18
C PHE A 111 -4.65 -6.10 8.27
N TRP A 112 -4.14 -5.31 7.32
CA TRP A 112 -4.35 -3.88 7.21
C TRP A 112 -5.66 -3.62 6.46
N VAL A 113 -6.63 -3.03 7.15
CA VAL A 113 -7.98 -2.83 6.60
C VAL A 113 -8.29 -1.35 6.49
N ASP A 114 -8.56 -0.92 5.26
CA ASP A 114 -9.11 0.39 4.94
C ASP A 114 -10.59 0.23 4.53
N ALA A 115 -11.47 0.78 5.34
CA ALA A 115 -12.91 0.78 5.10
C ALA A 115 -13.50 2.21 5.22
N GLY A 116 -12.66 3.23 5.01
CA GLY A 116 -13.11 4.63 5.04
C GLY A 116 -13.53 5.10 6.44
N PHE A 117 -12.77 4.74 7.46
CA PHE A 117 -13.11 5.10 8.85
C PHE A 117 -13.03 6.60 9.07
N ALA A 118 -14.16 7.18 9.43
CA ALA A 118 -14.26 8.59 9.73
C ALA A 118 -13.85 8.92 11.18
N ASP A 119 -13.83 7.94 12.05
CA ASP A 119 -13.55 8.02 13.49
C ASP A 119 -13.15 6.66 14.07
N ALA A 120 -12.72 6.66 15.33
CA ALA A 120 -12.32 5.45 16.05
C ALA A 120 -13.50 4.50 16.33
N ASP A 121 -14.71 5.03 16.49
CA ASP A 121 -15.89 4.22 16.80
C ASP A 121 -16.31 3.39 15.59
N ALA A 122 -16.22 3.93 14.38
CA ALA A 122 -16.49 3.17 13.14
C ALA A 122 -15.51 1.98 12.96
N ALA A 123 -14.24 2.20 13.30
CA ALA A 123 -13.24 1.14 13.29
C ALA A 123 -13.55 0.04 14.32
N GLN A 124 -13.92 0.44 15.55
CA GLN A 124 -14.30 -0.48 16.61
C GLN A 124 -15.53 -1.32 16.24
N GLN A 125 -16.56 -0.72 15.66
CA GLN A 125 -17.76 -1.43 15.18
C GLN A 125 -17.42 -2.51 14.13
N LEU A 126 -16.49 -2.22 13.20
CA LEU A 126 -16.06 -3.24 12.25
C LEU A 126 -15.32 -4.38 12.95
N ARG A 127 -14.43 -4.08 13.90
CA ARG A 127 -13.71 -5.09 14.68
C ARG A 127 -14.67 -6.01 15.44
N GLU A 128 -15.70 -5.47 16.06
CA GLU A 128 -16.76 -6.25 16.76
C GLU A 128 -17.49 -7.17 15.78
N ARG A 129 -17.81 -6.69 14.59
CA ARG A 129 -18.44 -7.51 13.54
C ARG A 129 -17.53 -8.60 12.97
N ILE A 130 -16.23 -8.38 12.93
CA ILE A 130 -15.22 -9.40 12.54
C ILE A 130 -15.13 -10.47 13.65
N GLY A 131 -15.15 -10.06 14.93
CA GLY A 131 -15.07 -10.94 16.08
C GLY A 131 -13.64 -11.18 16.55
N PRO A 132 -13.33 -12.35 17.18
CA PRO A 132 -12.04 -12.61 17.83
C PRO A 132 -10.81 -12.42 16.91
N GLU A 133 -10.94 -12.74 15.64
CA GLU A 133 -9.87 -12.59 14.65
C GLU A 133 -9.43 -11.14 14.45
N ALA A 134 -10.26 -10.16 14.86
CA ALA A 134 -9.98 -8.74 14.74
C ALA A 134 -8.76 -8.27 15.55
N GLU A 135 -8.24 -9.08 16.47
CA GLU A 135 -6.96 -8.78 17.14
C GLU A 135 -5.79 -8.60 16.17
N ARG A 136 -5.87 -9.23 15.00
CA ARG A 136 -4.86 -9.17 13.93
C ARG A 136 -5.16 -8.11 12.87
N VAL A 137 -6.25 -7.33 13.06
CA VAL A 137 -6.58 -6.20 12.18
C VAL A 137 -5.80 -4.98 12.60
N VAL A 138 -5.08 -4.41 11.66
CA VAL A 138 -4.51 -3.06 11.72
C VAL A 138 -5.46 -2.12 10.98
N THR A 139 -6.00 -1.15 11.67
CA THR A 139 -6.93 -0.18 11.10
C THR A 139 -6.19 0.90 10.31
N ILE A 140 -6.61 1.14 9.07
CA ILE A 140 -6.11 2.26 8.27
C ILE A 140 -7.07 3.43 8.41
N PHE A 141 -6.56 4.53 8.98
CA PHE A 141 -7.27 5.80 9.04
C PHE A 141 -6.74 6.70 7.92
N ALA A 142 -7.56 6.89 6.89
CA ALA A 142 -7.21 7.70 5.73
C ALA A 142 -7.51 9.17 5.98
N SER A 143 -6.58 10.06 5.62
CA SER A 143 -6.75 11.51 5.79
C SER A 143 -7.96 12.03 5.03
N GLU A 144 -8.33 11.40 3.92
CA GLU A 144 -9.54 11.75 3.15
C GLU A 144 -10.85 11.45 3.90
N SER A 145 -10.82 10.53 4.88
CA SER A 145 -12.01 10.02 5.58
C SER A 145 -12.16 10.57 6.99
N LEU A 146 -11.07 10.89 7.69
CA LEU A 146 -11.11 11.40 9.06
C LEU A 146 -11.86 12.74 9.15
N ARG A 147 -12.77 12.84 10.13
CA ARG A 147 -13.67 13.99 10.25
C ARG A 147 -13.03 15.22 10.86
N SER A 148 -12.09 15.05 11.78
CA SER A 148 -11.55 16.17 12.55
C SER A 148 -10.18 15.86 13.14
N ARG A 149 -9.51 16.94 13.59
CA ARG A 149 -8.26 16.86 14.34
C ARG A 149 -8.39 16.06 15.65
N ASP A 150 -9.53 16.19 16.32
CA ASP A 150 -9.77 15.51 17.58
C ASP A 150 -9.89 13.99 17.36
N GLU A 151 -10.51 13.58 16.25
CA GLU A 151 -10.54 12.17 15.84
C GLU A 151 -9.15 11.66 15.45
N LEU A 152 -8.33 12.44 14.76
CA LEU A 152 -6.94 12.07 14.52
C LEU A 152 -6.20 11.78 15.84
N ALA A 153 -6.31 12.68 16.81
CA ALA A 153 -5.71 12.48 18.12
C ALA A 153 -6.28 11.25 18.85
N ARG A 154 -7.59 11.02 18.76
CA ARG A 154 -8.29 9.91 19.40
C ARG A 154 -7.92 8.55 18.79
N CYS A 155 -7.80 8.46 17.45
CA CYS A 155 -7.43 7.25 16.73
C CYS A 155 -6.02 6.75 17.07
N PHE A 156 -5.11 7.68 17.42
CA PHE A 156 -3.71 7.37 17.71
C PHE A 156 -3.28 7.73 19.13
N ALA A 157 -4.25 8.02 20.03
CA ALA A 157 -3.96 8.21 21.45
C ALA A 157 -3.34 6.94 22.03
N GLU A 158 -2.37 7.12 22.94
CA GLU A 158 -1.78 6.02 23.70
C GLU A 158 -2.84 5.32 24.54
N ARG A 159 -3.28 4.16 24.10
CA ARG A 159 -3.93 3.17 24.95
C ARG A 159 -2.96 1.99 25.04
N ASP A 160 -2.82 1.40 26.22
CA ASP A 160 -1.89 0.32 26.51
C ASP A 160 -1.75 -0.69 25.34
N GLY A 161 -0.63 -0.63 24.60
CA GLY A 161 -0.30 -1.55 23.49
C GLY A 161 -0.93 -1.24 22.12
N ASP A 162 -1.85 -0.29 21.98
CA ASP A 162 -2.62 -0.06 20.72
C ASP A 162 -1.94 0.86 19.71
N ARG A 163 -0.81 1.48 20.03
CA ARG A 163 -0.06 2.36 19.09
C ARG A 163 0.33 1.67 17.79
N GLU A 164 0.48 0.35 17.79
CA GLU A 164 0.84 -0.43 16.62
C GLU A 164 -0.37 -0.91 15.79
N ARG A 165 -1.60 -0.77 16.30
CA ARG A 165 -2.82 -1.27 15.65
C ARG A 165 -3.45 -0.29 14.66
N GLY A 166 -2.95 0.93 14.59
CA GLY A 166 -3.39 1.96 13.64
C GLY A 166 -2.28 2.41 12.70
N VAL A 167 -2.64 2.72 11.46
CA VAL A 167 -1.78 3.34 10.46
C VAL A 167 -2.54 4.53 9.89
N LEU A 168 -1.89 5.69 9.80
CA LEU A 168 -2.42 6.85 9.10
C LEU A 168 -2.07 6.75 7.62
N SER A 169 -3.06 6.93 6.74
CA SER A 169 -2.81 7.17 5.32
C SER A 169 -2.93 8.66 5.03
N LEU A 170 -1.88 9.23 4.47
CA LEU A 170 -1.85 10.61 3.97
C LEU A 170 -2.14 10.57 2.48
N ASP A 171 -3.35 10.97 2.13
CA ASP A 171 -3.90 10.81 0.80
C ASP A 171 -3.82 12.10 0.00
N ARG A 172 -3.45 11.96 -1.28
CA ARG A 172 -3.50 13.07 -2.23
C ARG A 172 -4.00 12.58 -3.59
N ARG A 173 -4.60 13.51 -4.33
CA ARG A 173 -5.08 13.28 -5.70
C ARG A 173 -4.84 14.53 -6.53
N ASP A 174 -4.30 14.36 -7.74
CA ASP A 174 -4.05 15.44 -8.70
C ASP A 174 -3.27 16.61 -8.08
N GLY A 175 -2.26 16.26 -7.26
CA GLY A 175 -1.43 17.25 -6.56
C GLY A 175 -2.07 17.89 -5.32
N GLN A 176 -3.33 17.61 -5.01
CA GLN A 176 -4.03 18.15 -3.84
C GLN A 176 -4.10 17.14 -2.70
N ARG A 177 -3.93 17.59 -1.47
CA ARG A 177 -4.11 16.77 -0.27
C ARG A 177 -5.60 16.58 -0.01
N LEU A 178 -6.01 15.34 0.22
CA LEU A 178 -7.37 15.00 0.67
C LEU A 178 -7.35 14.93 2.19
N ASP A 179 -7.66 16.03 2.85
CA ASP A 179 -7.36 16.19 4.28
C ASP A 179 -8.29 17.15 5.01
N PRO A 180 -9.57 16.81 5.19
CA PRO A 180 -10.51 17.67 5.92
C PRO A 180 -10.15 17.85 7.40
N ALA A 181 -9.44 16.90 8.00
CA ALA A 181 -9.03 16.94 9.40
C ALA A 181 -7.70 17.68 9.64
N GLY A 182 -6.94 18.03 8.61
CA GLY A 182 -5.62 18.67 8.73
C GLY A 182 -4.50 17.73 9.17
N CYS A 183 -4.62 16.44 8.89
CA CYS A 183 -3.65 15.39 9.28
C CYS A 183 -2.23 15.70 8.80
N TRP A 184 -2.10 16.22 7.59
CA TRP A 184 -0.81 16.55 6.98
C TRP A 184 -0.01 17.61 7.74
N GLU A 185 -0.69 18.49 8.48
CA GLU A 185 -0.04 19.58 9.22
C GLU A 185 0.25 19.21 10.69
N LEU A 186 -0.03 17.98 11.11
CA LEU A 186 0.04 17.53 12.51
C LEU A 186 0.99 16.33 12.69
N PRO A 187 2.27 16.40 12.26
CA PRO A 187 3.18 15.25 12.33
C PRO A 187 3.42 14.76 13.77
N GLN A 188 3.21 15.61 14.78
CA GLN A 188 3.29 15.23 16.20
C GLN A 188 2.19 14.27 16.64
N LEU A 189 1.09 14.14 15.87
CA LEU A 189 -0.01 13.21 16.13
C LEU A 189 0.07 11.94 15.28
N TRP A 190 1.07 11.83 14.39
CA TRP A 190 1.21 10.66 13.54
C TRP A 190 1.62 9.43 14.34
N PRO A 191 1.08 8.24 13.99
CA PRO A 191 1.56 6.97 14.54
C PRO A 191 2.96 6.62 14.03
N SER A 192 3.52 5.54 14.54
CA SER A 192 4.85 5.04 14.12
C SER A 192 4.93 4.64 12.64
N ARG A 193 3.78 4.36 12.01
CA ARG A 193 3.65 3.95 10.61
C ARG A 193 2.70 4.89 9.87
N VAL A 194 3.13 5.42 8.72
CA VAL A 194 2.33 6.31 7.88
C VAL A 194 2.41 5.85 6.42
N ILE A 195 1.26 5.68 5.79
CA ILE A 195 1.15 5.47 4.35
C ILE A 195 1.18 6.83 3.64
N VAL A 196 1.93 6.92 2.55
CA VAL A 196 1.89 8.04 1.61
C VAL A 196 1.18 7.56 0.35
N MET A 197 -0.07 7.98 0.17
CA MET A 197 -0.96 7.49 -0.88
C MET A 197 -1.19 8.56 -1.94
N THR A 198 -0.62 8.36 -3.12
CA THR A 198 -0.88 9.20 -4.29
C THR A 198 -1.85 8.47 -5.23
N LEU A 199 -3.14 8.83 -5.14
CA LEU A 199 -4.23 8.05 -5.73
C LEU A 199 -4.15 7.95 -7.26
N GLU A 200 -3.70 9.01 -7.95
CA GLU A 200 -3.52 9.00 -9.40
C GLU A 200 -2.38 8.07 -9.88
N ARG A 201 -1.55 7.57 -8.95
CA ARG A 201 -0.49 6.59 -9.24
C ARG A 201 -0.98 5.14 -9.10
N VAL A 202 -2.10 4.94 -8.40
CA VAL A 202 -2.65 3.59 -8.18
C VAL A 202 -3.15 3.00 -9.49
N GLY A 203 -2.58 1.87 -9.91
CA GLY A 203 -2.94 1.18 -11.15
C GLY A 203 -2.62 1.95 -12.45
N ALA A 204 -1.80 3.00 -12.40
CA ALA A 204 -1.57 3.92 -13.53
C ALA A 204 -0.26 3.72 -14.28
N ASP A 205 0.62 2.78 -13.85
CA ASP A 205 1.96 2.55 -14.42
C ASP A 205 2.83 3.82 -14.55
N ALA A 206 2.61 4.81 -13.70
CA ALA A 206 3.24 6.13 -13.79
C ALA A 206 4.53 6.26 -12.95
N GLY A 207 4.96 5.19 -12.29
CA GLY A 207 6.06 5.20 -11.33
C GLY A 207 5.65 5.74 -9.94
N PRO A 208 6.44 5.43 -8.88
CA PRO A 208 6.16 5.86 -7.51
C PRO A 208 6.31 7.37 -7.34
N ASP A 209 5.54 7.97 -6.41
CA ASP A 209 5.67 9.38 -6.04
C ASP A 209 6.72 9.56 -4.94
N LEU A 210 7.97 9.56 -5.34
CA LEU A 210 9.11 9.70 -4.42
C LEU A 210 9.27 11.14 -3.89
N ALA A 211 8.73 12.14 -4.58
CA ALA A 211 8.80 13.52 -4.14
C ALA A 211 7.94 13.73 -2.90
N THR A 212 6.69 13.29 -2.94
CA THR A 212 5.78 13.34 -1.78
C THR A 212 6.30 12.49 -0.62
N LEU A 213 6.88 11.30 -0.91
CA LEU A 213 7.48 10.48 0.15
C LEU A 213 8.57 11.24 0.91
N ARG A 214 9.50 11.89 0.20
CA ARG A 214 10.57 12.69 0.82
C ARG A 214 10.03 13.90 1.57
N GLU A 215 9.00 14.56 1.06
CA GLU A 215 8.32 15.65 1.77
C GLU A 215 7.80 15.20 3.13
N VAL A 216 7.11 14.05 3.18
CA VAL A 216 6.56 13.48 4.42
C VAL A 216 7.69 13.02 5.35
N GLN A 217 8.74 12.38 4.81
CA GLN A 217 9.91 11.96 5.59
C GLN A 217 10.60 13.14 6.29
N ALA A 218 10.70 14.28 5.61
CA ALA A 218 11.31 15.47 6.19
C ALA A 218 10.50 16.06 7.36
N ARG A 219 9.17 15.84 7.39
CA ARG A 219 8.30 16.31 8.46
C ARG A 219 8.37 15.44 9.73
N SER A 220 8.61 14.14 9.57
CA SER A 220 8.73 13.19 10.69
C SER A 220 9.79 12.11 10.37
N PRO A 221 11.07 12.39 10.62
CA PRO A 221 12.17 11.47 10.29
C PRO A 221 12.10 10.11 11.01
N ALA A 222 11.45 10.05 12.18
CA ALA A 222 11.32 8.82 12.96
C ALA A 222 10.19 7.91 12.49
N THR A 223 9.27 8.43 11.65
CA THR A 223 8.12 7.66 11.16
C THR A 223 8.53 6.66 10.09
N LYS A 224 8.04 5.44 10.19
CA LYS A 224 8.21 4.41 9.16
C LYS A 224 7.23 4.67 8.01
N LEU A 225 7.74 5.15 6.89
CA LEU A 225 6.93 5.46 5.73
C LEU A 225 6.65 4.22 4.88
N VAL A 226 5.40 4.07 4.50
CA VAL A 226 4.91 3.06 3.57
C VAL A 226 4.41 3.77 2.32
N GLY A 227 5.07 3.59 1.20
CA GLY A 227 4.59 4.18 -0.05
C GLY A 227 3.47 3.35 -0.69
N ALA A 228 2.66 3.98 -1.53
CA ALA A 228 1.55 3.32 -2.21
C ALA A 228 1.42 3.76 -3.67
N GLY A 229 1.14 2.80 -4.54
CA GLY A 229 0.94 3.02 -5.97
C GLY A 229 2.23 3.18 -6.78
N GLY A 230 2.12 3.03 -8.09
CA GLY A 230 3.13 3.37 -9.08
C GLY A 230 4.25 2.36 -9.31
N ILE A 231 4.42 1.32 -8.51
CA ILE A 231 5.46 0.30 -8.75
C ILE A 231 5.15 -0.48 -10.02
N ARG A 232 6.14 -0.51 -10.92
CA ARG A 232 6.09 -1.21 -12.22
C ARG A 232 7.03 -2.40 -12.27
N HIS A 233 8.21 -2.26 -11.65
CA HIS A 233 9.30 -3.24 -11.70
C HIS A 233 10.24 -3.07 -10.48
N ALA A 234 11.19 -3.97 -10.31
CA ALA A 234 12.10 -4.00 -9.16
C ALA A 234 12.91 -2.69 -8.98
N ALA A 235 13.31 -2.03 -10.07
CA ALA A 235 14.06 -0.77 -9.97
C ALA A 235 13.24 0.37 -9.34
N ASP A 236 11.91 0.36 -9.46
CA ASP A 236 11.06 1.32 -8.75
C ASP A 236 11.10 1.07 -7.22
N LEU A 237 11.21 -0.19 -6.79
CA LEU A 237 11.36 -0.56 -5.38
C LEU A 237 12.72 -0.10 -4.83
N ASP A 238 13.80 -0.25 -5.62
CA ASP A 238 15.11 0.25 -5.25
C ASP A 238 15.10 1.78 -5.07
N ALA A 239 14.50 2.50 -6.03
CA ALA A 239 14.35 3.94 -5.95
C ALA A 239 13.48 4.39 -4.74
N ALA A 240 12.44 3.64 -4.41
CA ALA A 240 11.59 3.89 -3.25
C ALA A 240 12.35 3.68 -1.94
N ARG A 241 13.15 2.63 -1.82
CA ARG A 241 14.03 2.39 -0.68
C ARG A 241 15.04 3.52 -0.52
N ASP A 242 15.71 3.92 -1.60
CA ASP A 242 16.70 4.99 -1.61
C ASP A 242 16.07 6.37 -1.27
N ALA A 243 14.76 6.50 -1.47
CA ALA A 243 13.97 7.67 -1.05
C ALA A 243 13.51 7.62 0.41
N GLY A 244 13.81 6.55 1.16
CA GLY A 244 13.49 6.40 2.58
C GLY A 244 12.23 5.59 2.88
N ALA A 245 11.62 4.91 1.90
CA ALA A 245 10.50 4.03 2.17
C ALA A 245 10.93 2.81 3.01
N HIS A 246 10.17 2.53 4.08
CA HIS A 246 10.32 1.33 4.89
C HIS A 246 9.61 0.12 4.26
N ALA A 247 8.45 0.36 3.65
CA ALA A 247 7.66 -0.65 2.97
C ALA A 247 6.91 -0.04 1.78
N TRP A 248 6.31 -0.87 0.94
CA TRP A 248 5.49 -0.42 -0.17
C TRP A 248 4.25 -1.29 -0.37
N LEU A 249 3.09 -0.65 -0.60
CA LEU A 249 1.84 -1.29 -0.97
C LEU A 249 1.85 -1.61 -2.47
N VAL A 250 1.72 -2.87 -2.85
CA VAL A 250 1.82 -3.32 -4.25
C VAL A 250 0.62 -4.18 -4.64
N ALA A 251 0.00 -3.86 -5.76
CA ALA A 251 -1.11 -4.61 -6.35
C ALA A 251 -0.80 -5.07 -7.78
N SER A 252 -1.02 -4.20 -8.77
CA SER A 252 -1.00 -4.52 -10.20
C SER A 252 0.28 -5.20 -10.66
N ALA A 253 1.45 -4.75 -10.20
CA ALA A 253 2.73 -5.34 -10.61
C ALA A 253 2.90 -6.79 -10.16
N LEU A 254 2.24 -7.21 -9.06
CA LEU A 254 2.22 -8.60 -8.60
C LEU A 254 1.29 -9.43 -9.48
N HIS A 255 0.05 -8.99 -9.66
CA HIS A 255 -0.93 -9.70 -10.49
C HIS A 255 -0.48 -9.88 -11.94
N ASP A 256 0.27 -8.90 -12.48
CA ASP A 256 0.80 -8.92 -13.85
C ASP A 256 2.13 -9.70 -13.98
N GLY A 257 2.66 -10.27 -12.87
CA GLY A 257 3.92 -11.03 -12.86
C GLY A 257 5.17 -10.17 -13.15
N ARG A 258 5.09 -8.86 -12.93
CA ARG A 258 6.19 -7.91 -13.20
C ARG A 258 7.23 -7.84 -12.08
N LEU A 259 6.90 -8.34 -10.92
CA LEU A 259 7.82 -8.50 -9.79
C LEU A 259 8.11 -9.98 -9.57
N PRO A 260 9.37 -10.37 -9.45
CA PRO A 260 9.73 -11.76 -9.14
C PRO A 260 9.31 -12.08 -7.68
N PRO A 261 9.13 -13.38 -7.36
CA PRO A 261 8.90 -13.79 -5.98
C PRO A 261 10.07 -13.39 -5.09
N VAL A 262 9.75 -12.91 -3.88
CA VAL A 262 10.75 -12.67 -2.85
C VAL A 262 11.28 -14.01 -2.37
N ARG A 263 12.60 -14.20 -2.40
CA ARG A 263 13.28 -15.41 -1.89
C ARG A 263 14.03 -15.02 -0.62
N ARG A 264 13.79 -15.74 0.44
CA ARG A 264 14.64 -15.71 1.66
C ARG A 264 15.98 -16.36 1.40
#